data_3785108188fb0b9702df5531469edf11
#
_entry.id   3785108188fb0b9702df5531469edf11
#
_cell.length_a   1.000
_cell.length_b   1.000
_cell.length_c   1.000
_cell.angle_alpha   90.00
_cell.angle_beta   90.00
_cell.angle_gamma   90.00
#
_symmetry.space_group_name_H-M   'P 1'
#
loop_
_entity.id
_entity.type
_entity.pdbx_description
1 polymer ?
#
loop_
_entity_poly.entity_id
_entity_poly.type
_entity_poly.pdbx_seq_one_letter_code
_entity_poly.pdbx_strand_id
1 'polypeptide(L)'
;MEENKVKFQAKPKTGWNAKSVMPAGVGKLPPQALELEEAVLGALMLEKDALTTVIDILRPQSFYKESHQKIFSAIVGLFDKSEPIDILTVVTELRERGELEFVGGPYYVSQLTTRVNSAANIEFHARIISENSIKRELISISSEVLSRAYEDTTDVFDLLDRTEAQLFEVSESNIRKNFDDMRSLMVKAIKELEIKKNQKEGLTGVPSGFTALDRVTSGWQPSDLVILADRPGMGKTAFVVSAMRNAAVDFKKPVAIFSLEMSSLQ
;
A
#
# COMPACT_ATOMS: atom_id res chain seq x y z
N MET A 1 -0.19 -73.05 14.25
CA MET A 1 -0.80 -71.70 14.12
C MET A 1 0.22 -70.67 14.61
N GLU A 2 1.04 -70.14 13.67
CA GLU A 2 2.06 -69.14 13.98
C GLU A 2 1.48 -67.75 13.75
N GLU A 3 1.44 -66.95 14.80
CA GLU A 3 1.02 -65.55 14.75
C GLU A 3 2.15 -64.71 14.18
N ASN A 4 1.91 -64.17 12.98
CA ASN A 4 2.82 -63.28 12.28
C ASN A 4 2.68 -61.83 12.84
N LYS A 5 3.54 -61.47 13.81
CA LYS A 5 3.61 -60.10 14.37
C LYS A 5 4.36 -59.19 13.35
N VAL A 6 3.57 -58.39 12.65
CA VAL A 6 4.10 -57.30 11.81
C VAL A 6 4.71 -56.22 12.72
N LYS A 7 6.04 -56.12 12.71
CA LYS A 7 6.78 -55.04 13.36
C LYS A 7 6.66 -53.77 12.53
N PHE A 8 5.88 -52.79 12.98
CA PHE A 8 5.93 -51.45 12.48
C PHE A 8 7.28 -50.78 12.82
N GLN A 9 8.15 -50.65 11.86
CA GLN A 9 9.35 -49.80 11.97
C GLN A 9 8.93 -48.35 11.87
N ALA A 10 9.02 -47.61 13.00
CA ALA A 10 8.87 -46.16 13.02
C ALA A 10 10.00 -45.51 12.20
N LYS A 11 9.63 -44.76 11.14
CA LYS A 11 10.59 -43.91 10.39
C LYS A 11 11.22 -42.89 11.34
N PRO A 12 12.52 -42.62 11.27
CA PRO A 12 13.14 -41.61 12.09
C PRO A 12 12.55 -40.24 11.72
N LYS A 13 12.05 -39.52 12.74
CA LYS A 13 11.68 -38.11 12.62
C LYS A 13 12.94 -37.37 12.17
N THR A 14 12.92 -36.84 10.95
CA THR A 14 13.94 -35.89 10.50
C THR A 14 13.96 -34.73 11.50
N GLY A 15 14.98 -34.72 12.33
CA GLY A 15 15.24 -33.62 13.23
C GLY A 15 15.39 -32.34 12.39
N TRP A 16 14.59 -31.36 12.68
CA TRP A 16 14.78 -30.01 12.18
C TRP A 16 16.16 -29.56 12.68
N ASN A 17 17.15 -29.58 11.78
CA ASN A 17 18.44 -28.97 12.02
C ASN A 17 18.18 -27.46 12.19
N ALA A 18 18.03 -27.03 13.41
CA ALA A 18 18.16 -25.63 13.78
C ALA A 18 19.63 -25.22 13.54
N LYS A 19 20.01 -25.07 12.26
CA LYS A 19 21.12 -24.20 11.92
C LYS A 19 20.71 -22.86 12.48
N SER A 20 21.48 -22.37 13.46
CA SER A 20 21.37 -21.01 13.98
C SER A 20 21.35 -20.06 12.79
N VAL A 21 20.13 -19.65 12.38
CA VAL A 21 19.95 -18.64 11.36
C VAL A 21 20.28 -17.32 12.04
N MET A 22 21.59 -16.99 12.09
CA MET A 22 21.96 -15.61 12.32
C MET A 22 21.28 -14.79 11.23
N PRO A 23 20.52 -13.75 11.58
CA PRO A 23 19.85 -12.93 10.56
C PRO A 23 20.92 -12.43 9.59
N ALA A 24 20.74 -12.69 8.29
CA ALA A 24 21.71 -12.41 7.23
C ALA A 24 21.92 -10.89 6.97
N GLY A 25 21.71 -10.05 7.97
CA GLY A 25 21.82 -8.60 7.92
C GLY A 25 22.59 -7.96 9.07
N VAL A 26 23.01 -8.73 10.07
CA VAL A 26 23.78 -8.19 11.20
C VAL A 26 25.11 -7.64 10.68
N GLY A 27 25.29 -6.31 10.76
CA GLY A 27 26.48 -5.60 10.30
C GLY A 27 26.39 -4.95 8.91
N LYS A 28 25.28 -5.07 8.19
CA LYS A 28 25.06 -4.31 6.95
C LYS A 28 24.41 -2.97 7.26
N LEU A 29 24.87 -1.91 6.57
CA LEU A 29 24.20 -0.62 6.60
C LEU A 29 22.78 -0.75 6.04
N PRO A 30 21.79 -0.05 6.63
CA PRO A 30 20.45 0.00 6.06
C PRO A 30 20.45 0.53 4.62
N PRO A 31 19.51 0.10 3.75
CA PRO A 31 19.41 0.62 2.40
C PRO A 31 19.29 2.14 2.39
N GLN A 32 20.21 2.81 1.68
CA GLN A 32 20.31 4.27 1.61
C GLN A 32 20.84 4.71 0.24
N ALA A 33 20.55 5.94 -0.15
CA ALA A 33 21.01 6.55 -1.40
C ALA A 33 21.24 8.06 -1.17
N LEU A 34 22.19 8.41 -0.28
CA LEU A 34 22.41 9.79 0.17
C LEU A 34 22.66 10.78 -0.96
N GLU A 35 23.44 10.39 -1.97
CA GLU A 35 23.71 11.24 -3.13
C GLU A 35 22.44 11.57 -3.92
N LEU A 36 21.51 10.61 -4.03
CA LEU A 36 20.22 10.82 -4.70
C LEU A 36 19.29 11.68 -3.85
N GLU A 37 19.33 11.52 -2.53
CA GLU A 37 18.57 12.39 -1.61
C GLU A 37 19.02 13.84 -1.74
N GLU A 38 20.33 14.08 -1.73
CA GLU A 38 20.92 15.42 -1.92
C GLU A 38 20.53 16.00 -3.28
N ALA A 39 20.60 15.18 -4.34
CA ALA A 39 20.23 15.62 -5.70
C ALA A 39 18.76 15.98 -5.82
N VAL A 40 17.86 15.19 -5.21
CA VAL A 40 16.42 15.47 -5.22
C VAL A 40 16.12 16.77 -4.46
N LEU A 41 16.64 16.92 -3.23
CA LEU A 41 16.41 18.13 -2.43
C LEU A 41 16.94 19.38 -3.12
N GLY A 42 18.13 19.29 -3.73
CA GLY A 42 18.71 20.40 -4.49
C GLY A 42 17.86 20.76 -5.71
N ALA A 43 17.37 19.77 -6.47
CA ALA A 43 16.52 20.00 -7.63
C ALA A 43 15.18 20.64 -7.25
N LEU A 44 14.59 20.28 -6.12
CA LEU A 44 13.35 20.88 -5.61
C LEU A 44 13.48 22.38 -5.31
N MET A 45 14.68 22.84 -4.92
CA MET A 45 14.95 24.25 -4.64
C MET A 45 15.33 25.05 -5.90
N LEU A 46 15.63 24.38 -7.01
CA LEU A 46 16.02 25.04 -8.27
C LEU A 46 14.88 25.10 -9.29
N GLU A 47 14.03 24.09 -9.35
CA GLU A 47 12.97 23.95 -10.36
C GLU A 47 11.58 23.97 -9.71
N LYS A 48 10.73 24.93 -10.12
CA LYS A 48 9.41 25.18 -9.54
C LYS A 48 8.45 23.99 -9.65
N ASP A 49 8.52 23.25 -10.76
CA ASP A 49 7.58 22.15 -11.05
C ASP A 49 8.10 20.79 -10.58
N ALA A 50 9.33 20.75 -10.05
CA ALA A 50 9.97 19.51 -9.62
C ALA A 50 9.21 18.84 -8.47
N LEU A 51 8.64 19.59 -7.53
CA LEU A 51 7.93 19.06 -6.39
C LEU A 51 6.64 18.34 -6.81
N THR A 52 5.90 18.87 -7.76
CA THR A 52 4.65 18.23 -8.24
C THR A 52 4.88 16.83 -8.82
N THR A 53 6.09 16.59 -9.35
CA THR A 53 6.48 15.28 -9.89
C THR A 53 6.78 14.24 -8.79
N VAL A 54 7.26 14.69 -7.63
CA VAL A 54 7.76 13.76 -6.58
C VAL A 54 6.93 13.72 -5.31
N ILE A 55 6.00 14.66 -5.11
CA ILE A 55 5.19 14.75 -3.88
C ILE A 55 4.32 13.51 -3.63
N ASP A 56 3.91 12.83 -4.71
CA ASP A 56 3.15 11.59 -4.63
C ASP A 56 4.02 10.34 -4.41
N ILE A 57 5.35 10.47 -4.59
CA ILE A 57 6.31 9.38 -4.49
C ILE A 57 7.03 9.41 -3.16
N LEU A 58 7.37 10.61 -2.68
CA LEU A 58 8.20 10.82 -1.49
C LEU A 58 7.41 11.41 -0.33
N ARG A 59 7.76 10.95 0.85
CA ARG A 59 7.35 11.52 2.14
C ARG A 59 8.61 11.91 2.92
N PRO A 60 8.53 12.77 3.94
CA PRO A 60 9.71 13.07 4.78
C PRO A 60 10.42 11.82 5.28
N GLN A 61 9.67 10.81 5.72
CA GLN A 61 10.18 9.53 6.23
C GLN A 61 10.88 8.67 5.16
N SER A 62 10.68 8.97 3.87
CA SER A 62 11.36 8.27 2.77
C SER A 62 12.86 8.51 2.76
N PHE A 63 13.32 9.63 3.31
CA PHE A 63 14.72 9.97 3.39
C PHE A 63 15.42 9.22 4.54
N TYR A 64 16.66 8.79 4.30
CA TYR A 64 17.44 8.11 5.31
C TYR A 64 18.00 9.08 6.36
N LYS A 65 18.54 10.22 5.89
CA LYS A 65 19.15 11.21 6.77
C LYS A 65 18.07 12.12 7.37
N GLU A 66 18.03 12.22 8.69
CA GLU A 66 17.04 13.02 9.39
C GLU A 66 17.06 14.51 8.99
N SER A 67 18.25 15.07 8.72
CA SER A 67 18.36 16.42 8.16
C SER A 67 17.65 16.57 6.80
N HIS A 68 17.68 15.54 5.95
CA HIS A 68 16.97 15.56 4.67
C HIS A 68 15.45 15.45 4.86
N GLN A 69 15.01 14.68 5.85
CA GLN A 69 13.58 14.61 6.23
C GLN A 69 13.05 15.98 6.65
N LYS A 70 13.83 16.73 7.46
CA LYS A 70 13.47 18.07 7.90
C LYS A 70 13.43 19.08 6.73
N ILE A 71 14.43 19.04 5.85
CA ILE A 71 14.46 19.91 4.66
C ILE A 71 13.26 19.61 3.77
N PHE A 72 12.98 18.34 3.47
CA PHE A 72 11.82 17.96 2.65
C PHE A 72 10.50 18.37 3.31
N SER A 73 10.37 18.20 4.62
CA SER A 73 9.19 18.66 5.38
C SER A 73 9.00 20.18 5.29
N ALA A 74 10.08 20.96 5.31
CA ALA A 74 10.01 22.41 5.13
C ALA A 74 9.57 22.78 3.71
N ILE A 75 10.09 22.08 2.69
CA ILE A 75 9.69 22.25 1.28
C ILE A 75 8.20 21.97 1.09
N VAL A 76 7.69 20.86 1.62
CA VAL A 76 6.26 20.52 1.57
C VAL A 76 5.43 21.58 2.30
N GLY A 77 5.87 22.06 3.47
CA GLY A 77 5.17 23.11 4.21
C GLY A 77 5.07 24.44 3.45
N LEU A 78 6.10 24.84 2.71
CA LEU A 78 6.05 26.01 1.82
C LEU A 78 5.07 25.80 0.67
N PHE A 79 5.06 24.60 0.08
CA PHE A 79 4.12 24.25 -0.98
C PHE A 79 2.66 24.34 -0.51
N ASP A 80 2.36 23.79 0.67
CA ASP A 80 1.02 23.85 1.26
C ASP A 80 0.54 25.28 1.53
N LYS A 81 1.49 26.18 1.88
CA LYS A 81 1.25 27.63 2.03
C LYS A 81 1.16 28.36 0.69
N SER A 82 1.40 27.68 -0.44
CA SER A 82 1.54 28.28 -1.78
C SER A 82 2.65 29.35 -1.87
N GLU A 83 3.70 29.18 -1.08
CA GLU A 83 4.88 30.03 -1.08
C GLU A 83 5.94 29.53 -2.09
N PRO A 84 6.77 30.41 -2.66
CA PRO A 84 7.83 29.99 -3.56
C PRO A 84 8.86 29.11 -2.84
N ILE A 85 9.35 28.08 -3.53
CA ILE A 85 10.33 27.13 -3.02
C ILE A 85 11.68 27.49 -3.63
N ASP A 86 12.56 28.08 -2.82
CA ASP A 86 13.96 28.37 -3.16
C ASP A 86 14.85 28.27 -1.91
N ILE A 87 16.16 28.46 -2.09
CA ILE A 87 17.12 28.35 -0.99
C ILE A 87 16.77 29.29 0.17
N LEU A 88 16.35 30.53 -0.14
CA LEU A 88 16.12 31.56 0.87
C LEU A 88 14.85 31.26 1.68
N THR A 89 13.78 30.87 1.01
CA THR A 89 12.50 30.53 1.65
C THR A 89 12.63 29.26 2.49
N VAL A 90 13.33 28.22 2.00
CA VAL A 90 13.58 26.99 2.77
C VAL A 90 14.44 27.27 4.00
N VAL A 91 15.49 28.10 3.89
CA VAL A 91 16.31 28.49 5.06
C VAL A 91 15.49 29.30 6.07
N THR A 92 14.59 30.16 5.61
CA THR A 92 13.71 30.95 6.47
C THR A 92 12.71 30.04 7.21
N GLU A 93 12.03 29.14 6.49
CA GLU A 93 11.10 28.18 7.09
C GLU A 93 11.81 27.25 8.09
N LEU A 94 13.00 26.74 7.79
CA LEU A 94 13.79 25.93 8.74
C LEU A 94 14.21 26.74 9.98
N ARG A 95 14.49 28.05 9.85
CA ARG A 95 14.81 28.92 10.97
C ARG A 95 13.58 29.16 11.86
N GLU A 96 12.41 29.38 11.27
CA GLU A 96 11.15 29.56 11.99
C GLU A 96 10.77 28.30 12.78
N ARG A 97 11.05 27.12 12.23
CA ARG A 97 10.87 25.83 12.89
C ARG A 97 11.93 25.52 13.96
N GLY A 98 13.00 26.30 14.04
CA GLY A 98 14.12 26.03 14.92
C GLY A 98 15.00 24.83 14.50
N GLU A 99 14.90 24.39 13.26
CA GLU A 99 15.55 23.18 12.75
C GLU A 99 16.80 23.50 11.90
N LEU A 100 17.09 24.78 11.61
CA LEU A 100 18.16 25.19 10.72
C LEU A 100 19.56 24.72 11.15
N GLU A 101 19.88 24.82 12.42
CA GLU A 101 21.18 24.37 12.94
C GLU A 101 21.32 22.85 12.88
N PHE A 102 20.22 22.13 13.16
CA PHE A 102 20.17 20.67 13.07
C PHE A 102 20.47 20.14 11.67
N VAL A 103 19.97 20.81 10.63
CA VAL A 103 20.21 20.40 9.23
C VAL A 103 21.60 20.74 8.74
N GLY A 104 22.39 21.54 9.46
CA GLY A 104 23.76 21.95 9.10
C GLY A 104 23.86 23.39 8.61
N GLY A 105 22.88 24.21 8.94
CA GLY A 105 22.85 25.65 8.66
C GLY A 105 22.61 26.01 7.18
N PRO A 106 22.60 27.32 6.87
CA PRO A 106 22.34 27.81 5.50
C PRO A 106 23.35 27.30 4.48
N TYR A 107 24.60 27.06 4.92
CA TYR A 107 25.65 26.57 4.04
C TYR A 107 25.32 25.19 3.48
N TYR A 108 24.84 24.26 4.34
CA TYR A 108 24.46 22.91 3.88
C TYR A 108 23.31 22.95 2.89
N VAL A 109 22.26 23.74 3.17
CA VAL A 109 21.13 23.90 2.25
C VAL A 109 21.58 24.42 0.88
N SER A 110 22.48 25.44 0.86
CA SER A 110 23.07 25.95 -0.36
C SER A 110 23.94 24.92 -1.08
N GLN A 111 24.67 24.07 -0.35
CA GLN A 111 25.51 23.02 -0.94
C GLN A 111 24.68 21.99 -1.72
N LEU A 112 23.46 21.66 -1.27
CA LEU A 112 22.57 20.74 -1.97
C LEU A 112 22.28 21.18 -3.40
N THR A 113 22.09 22.47 -3.63
CA THR A 113 21.79 22.99 -4.98
C THR A 113 23.00 23.00 -5.90
N THR A 114 24.23 23.09 -5.37
CA THR A 114 25.45 23.07 -6.19
C THR A 114 25.80 21.69 -6.75
N ARG A 115 25.24 20.64 -6.18
CA ARG A 115 25.46 19.25 -6.62
C ARG A 115 24.49 18.78 -7.70
N VAL A 116 23.49 19.59 -8.03
CA VAL A 116 22.47 19.26 -9.03
C VAL A 116 22.94 19.69 -10.41
N ASN A 117 23.13 18.73 -11.30
CA ASN A 117 23.44 19.03 -12.70
C ASN A 117 22.18 19.20 -13.57
N SER A 118 21.06 18.55 -13.20
CA SER A 118 19.76 18.60 -13.92
C SER A 118 18.68 17.90 -13.09
N ALA A 119 17.47 18.46 -13.10
CA ALA A 119 16.28 17.80 -12.52
C ALA A 119 15.59 16.80 -13.49
N ALA A 120 16.12 16.61 -14.69
CA ALA A 120 15.51 15.78 -15.74
C ALA A 120 15.16 14.34 -15.27
N ASN A 121 15.89 13.81 -14.30
CA ASN A 121 15.71 12.45 -13.78
C ASN A 121 15.17 12.42 -12.34
N ILE A 122 14.58 13.50 -11.85
CA ILE A 122 14.16 13.61 -10.45
C ILE A 122 13.14 12.54 -10.06
N GLU A 123 12.22 12.19 -10.93
CA GLU A 123 11.24 11.12 -10.69
C GLU A 123 11.92 9.76 -10.50
N PHE A 124 12.90 9.44 -11.34
CA PHE A 124 13.65 8.18 -11.21
C PHE A 124 14.45 8.13 -9.90
N HIS A 125 15.09 9.24 -9.51
CA HIS A 125 15.80 9.34 -8.22
C HIS A 125 14.85 9.20 -7.05
N ALA A 126 13.68 9.85 -7.09
CA ALA A 126 12.64 9.75 -6.08
C ALA A 126 12.15 8.30 -5.91
N ARG A 127 11.98 7.56 -6.99
CA ARG A 127 11.61 6.13 -6.95
C ARG A 127 12.65 5.27 -6.23
N ILE A 128 13.95 5.49 -6.48
CA ILE A 128 15.02 4.76 -5.79
C ILE A 128 15.01 5.07 -4.29
N ILE A 129 14.79 6.33 -3.90
CA ILE A 129 14.68 6.73 -2.49
C ILE A 129 13.49 6.04 -1.84
N SER A 130 12.33 6.04 -2.48
CA SER A 130 11.12 5.36 -2.02
C SER A 130 11.32 3.85 -1.86
N GLU A 131 11.94 3.19 -2.86
CA GLU A 131 12.26 1.75 -2.78
C GLU A 131 13.18 1.43 -1.60
N ASN A 132 14.18 2.27 -1.32
CA ASN A 132 15.06 2.09 -0.17
C ASN A 132 14.33 2.32 1.16
N SER A 133 13.37 3.24 1.19
CA SER A 133 12.49 3.43 2.35
C SER A 133 11.67 2.19 2.65
N ILE A 134 10.99 1.65 1.64
CA ILE A 134 10.22 0.40 1.76
C ILE A 134 11.09 -0.75 2.28
N LYS A 135 12.30 -0.88 1.75
CA LYS A 135 13.25 -1.90 2.24
C LYS A 135 13.60 -1.70 3.72
N ARG A 136 13.79 -0.46 4.17
CA ARG A 136 14.04 -0.15 5.59
C ARG A 136 12.85 -0.51 6.48
N GLU A 137 11.63 -0.17 6.05
CA GLU A 137 10.40 -0.52 6.76
C GLU A 137 10.25 -2.04 6.90
N LEU A 138 10.45 -2.79 5.81
CA LEU A 138 10.42 -4.25 5.84
C LEU A 138 11.49 -4.85 6.76
N ILE A 139 12.71 -4.28 6.79
CA ILE A 139 13.76 -4.70 7.71
C ILE A 139 13.35 -4.42 9.17
N SER A 140 12.75 -3.26 9.44
CA SER A 140 12.27 -2.88 10.77
C SER A 140 11.19 -3.84 11.27
N ILE A 141 10.16 -4.09 10.46
CA ILE A 141 9.08 -5.04 10.76
C ILE A 141 9.64 -6.45 11.01
N SER A 142 10.51 -6.92 10.12
CA SER A 142 11.12 -8.24 10.26
C SER A 142 11.96 -8.36 11.55
N SER A 143 12.66 -7.30 11.94
CA SER A 143 13.45 -7.26 13.18
C SER A 143 12.56 -7.25 14.42
N GLU A 144 11.44 -6.51 14.39
CA GLU A 144 10.45 -6.51 15.46
C GLU A 144 9.81 -7.90 15.62
N VAL A 145 9.37 -8.50 14.51
CA VAL A 145 8.78 -9.86 14.49
C VAL A 145 9.77 -10.87 15.04
N LEU A 146 11.05 -10.79 14.61
CA LEU A 146 12.10 -11.68 15.09
C LEU A 146 12.30 -11.53 16.60
N SER A 147 12.40 -10.30 17.10
CA SER A 147 12.57 -10.04 18.54
C SER A 147 11.45 -10.61 19.36
N ARG A 148 10.19 -10.33 18.97
CA ARG A 148 9.01 -10.79 19.69
C ARG A 148 8.78 -12.30 19.62
N ALA A 149 9.17 -12.94 18.51
CA ALA A 149 9.07 -14.38 18.35
C ALA A 149 10.01 -15.17 19.30
N TYR A 150 11.04 -14.53 19.83
CA TYR A 150 11.90 -15.09 20.88
C TYR A 150 11.40 -14.84 22.31
N GLU A 151 10.37 -14.03 22.50
CA GLU A 151 9.80 -13.74 23.80
C GLU A 151 8.75 -14.81 24.18
N ASP A 152 8.97 -15.56 25.24
CA ASP A 152 8.06 -16.64 25.70
C ASP A 152 6.67 -16.11 26.10
N THR A 153 6.52 -14.82 26.37
CA THR A 153 5.26 -14.19 26.80
C THR A 153 4.40 -13.67 25.66
N THR A 154 4.90 -13.71 24.43
CA THR A 154 4.19 -13.14 23.25
C THR A 154 3.12 -14.13 22.78
N ASP A 155 1.86 -13.66 22.66
CA ASP A 155 0.80 -14.43 22.02
C ASP A 155 1.06 -14.51 20.50
N VAL A 156 1.05 -15.73 19.99
CA VAL A 156 1.36 -16.00 18.57
C VAL A 156 0.31 -15.39 17.64
N PHE A 157 -0.97 -15.40 18.02
CA PHE A 157 -2.04 -14.86 17.19
C PHE A 157 -1.97 -13.34 17.16
N ASP A 158 -1.72 -12.68 18.29
CA ASP A 158 -1.52 -11.23 18.34
C ASP A 158 -0.30 -10.79 17.52
N LEU A 159 0.78 -11.59 17.54
CA LEU A 159 1.97 -11.31 16.73
C LEU A 159 1.69 -11.42 15.23
N LEU A 160 0.91 -12.44 14.82
CA LEU A 160 0.51 -12.62 13.41
C LEU A 160 -0.37 -11.47 12.93
N ASP A 161 -1.43 -11.15 13.68
CA ASP A 161 -2.37 -10.08 13.33
C ASP A 161 -1.66 -8.73 13.19
N ARG A 162 -0.75 -8.44 14.13
CA ARG A 162 0.03 -7.21 14.11
C ARG A 162 1.00 -7.14 12.93
N THR A 163 1.66 -8.27 12.61
CA THR A 163 2.58 -8.36 11.49
C THR A 163 1.83 -8.16 10.17
N GLU A 164 0.67 -8.79 10.02
CA GLU A 164 -0.19 -8.63 8.85
C GLU A 164 -0.64 -7.18 8.68
N ALA A 165 -1.09 -6.52 9.75
CA ALA A 165 -1.48 -5.11 9.72
C ALA A 165 -0.31 -4.20 9.30
N GLN A 166 0.90 -4.39 9.84
CA GLN A 166 2.08 -3.61 9.47
C GLN A 166 2.48 -3.81 8.01
N LEU A 167 2.47 -5.06 7.50
CA LEU A 167 2.77 -5.34 6.10
C LEU A 167 1.71 -4.76 5.17
N PHE A 168 0.44 -4.80 5.57
CA PHE A 168 -0.65 -4.18 4.82
C PHE A 168 -0.48 -2.66 4.75
N GLU A 169 -0.13 -2.00 5.85
CA GLU A 169 0.13 -0.56 5.89
C GLU A 169 1.26 -0.16 4.94
N VAL A 170 2.38 -0.90 4.92
CA VAL A 170 3.47 -0.69 3.96
C VAL A 170 2.99 -0.85 2.53
N SER A 171 2.17 -1.87 2.25
CA SER A 171 1.62 -2.09 0.92
C SER A 171 0.67 -0.97 0.50
N GLU A 172 -0.28 -0.58 1.37
CA GLU A 172 -1.28 0.45 1.08
C GLU A 172 -0.65 1.83 0.92
N SER A 173 0.31 2.18 1.78
CA SER A 173 1.00 3.48 1.73
C SER A 173 1.81 3.67 0.46
N ASN A 174 2.23 2.57 -0.18
CA ASN A 174 3.07 2.54 -1.38
C ASN A 174 2.28 2.16 -2.65
N ILE A 175 0.98 1.78 -2.52
CA ILE A 175 0.10 1.68 -3.68
C ILE A 175 -0.05 3.09 -4.23
N ARG A 176 0.58 3.33 -5.38
CA ARG A 176 0.48 4.60 -6.10
C ARG A 176 -1.00 4.92 -6.26
N LYS A 177 -1.42 6.07 -5.76
CA LYS A 177 -2.60 6.73 -6.31
C LYS A 177 -2.23 7.09 -7.74
N ASN A 178 -2.50 6.18 -8.66
CA ASN A 178 -2.40 6.48 -10.08
C ASN A 178 -3.42 7.58 -10.33
N PHE A 179 -2.96 8.81 -10.37
CA PHE A 179 -3.75 9.89 -10.93
C PHE A 179 -3.84 9.60 -12.43
N ASP A 180 -4.99 9.12 -12.84
CA ASP A 180 -5.28 9.02 -14.26
C ASP A 180 -5.50 10.44 -14.79
N ASP A 181 -4.75 10.84 -15.80
CA ASP A 181 -4.98 12.08 -16.52
C ASP A 181 -6.44 12.12 -17.01
N MET A 182 -7.10 13.27 -16.87
CA MET A 182 -8.50 13.47 -17.29
C MET A 182 -8.75 12.99 -18.70
N ARG A 183 -7.79 13.17 -19.60
CA ARG A 183 -7.88 12.71 -20.99
C ARG A 183 -7.93 11.19 -21.08
N SER A 184 -7.14 10.48 -20.29
CA SER A 184 -7.11 9.02 -20.22
C SER A 184 -8.39 8.47 -19.62
N LEU A 185 -8.93 9.15 -18.58
CA LEU A 185 -10.21 8.82 -17.97
C LEU A 185 -11.37 9.01 -18.95
N MET A 186 -11.38 10.11 -19.71
CA MET A 186 -12.39 10.36 -20.74
C MET A 186 -12.38 9.29 -21.83
N VAL A 187 -11.19 8.88 -22.31
CA VAL A 187 -11.07 7.81 -23.30
C VAL A 187 -11.59 6.48 -22.74
N LYS A 188 -11.26 6.15 -21.49
CA LYS A 188 -11.77 4.94 -20.81
C LYS A 188 -13.30 4.99 -20.68
N ALA A 189 -13.83 6.13 -20.23
CA ALA A 189 -15.29 6.31 -20.06
C ALA A 189 -16.06 6.19 -21.38
N ILE A 190 -15.58 6.79 -22.47
CA ILE A 190 -16.19 6.66 -23.79
C ILE A 190 -16.20 5.19 -24.24
N LYS A 191 -15.09 4.49 -24.06
CA LYS A 191 -14.97 3.07 -24.41
C LYS A 191 -15.94 2.19 -23.61
N GLU A 192 -16.11 2.45 -22.33
CA GLU A 192 -17.09 1.77 -21.49
C GLU A 192 -18.53 2.06 -21.93
N LEU A 193 -18.84 3.31 -22.28
CA LEU A 193 -20.15 3.68 -22.82
C LEU A 193 -20.46 2.98 -24.15
N GLU A 194 -19.48 2.87 -25.04
CA GLU A 194 -19.65 2.12 -26.30
C GLU A 194 -19.89 0.63 -26.06
N ILE A 195 -19.18 0.01 -25.12
CA ILE A 195 -19.41 -1.40 -24.73
C ILE A 195 -20.82 -1.56 -24.16
N LYS A 196 -21.23 -0.69 -23.23
CA LYS A 196 -22.55 -0.72 -22.61
C LYS A 196 -23.68 -0.49 -23.63
N LYS A 197 -23.48 0.38 -24.62
CA LYS A 197 -24.44 0.64 -25.71
C LYS A 197 -24.66 -0.59 -26.58
N ASN A 198 -23.66 -1.43 -26.77
CA ASN A 198 -23.75 -2.62 -27.61
C ASN A 198 -24.29 -3.87 -26.87
N GLN A 199 -24.50 -3.78 -25.53
CA GLN A 199 -25.13 -4.83 -24.74
C GLN A 199 -26.66 -4.84 -24.99
N LYS A 200 -27.13 -5.88 -25.65
CA LYS A 200 -28.53 -6.01 -26.09
C LYS A 200 -29.56 -6.21 -24.96
N GLU A 201 -29.14 -6.46 -23.72
CA GLU A 201 -30.05 -6.85 -22.63
C GLU A 201 -30.34 -5.73 -21.61
N GLY A 202 -29.85 -4.51 -21.81
CA GLY A 202 -30.11 -3.38 -20.89
C GLY A 202 -29.55 -3.51 -19.48
N LEU A 203 -28.87 -4.61 -19.16
CA LEU A 203 -28.21 -4.88 -17.88
C LEU A 203 -26.73 -4.51 -18.00
N THR A 204 -26.32 -3.46 -17.30
CA THR A 204 -24.93 -2.98 -17.32
C THR A 204 -24.07 -3.55 -16.19
N GLY A 205 -24.72 -4.05 -15.14
CA GLY A 205 -24.09 -4.64 -13.96
C GLY A 205 -24.27 -6.16 -13.88
N VAL A 206 -23.95 -6.71 -12.70
CA VAL A 206 -24.19 -8.12 -12.37
C VAL A 206 -25.68 -8.32 -12.06
N PRO A 207 -26.39 -9.16 -12.80
CA PRO A 207 -27.83 -9.39 -12.57
C PRO A 207 -28.08 -10.05 -11.21
N SER A 208 -29.11 -9.60 -10.51
CA SER A 208 -29.59 -10.24 -9.29
C SER A 208 -30.47 -11.46 -9.57
N GLY A 209 -31.00 -11.59 -10.80
CA GLY A 209 -31.97 -12.60 -11.21
C GLY A 209 -33.41 -12.28 -10.80
N PHE A 210 -33.63 -11.15 -10.14
CA PHE A 210 -34.98 -10.64 -9.86
C PHE A 210 -35.30 -9.54 -10.86
N THR A 211 -36.14 -9.88 -11.86
CA THR A 211 -36.43 -9.02 -13.02
C THR A 211 -36.89 -7.61 -12.63
N ALA A 212 -37.71 -7.49 -11.59
CA ALA A 212 -38.20 -6.18 -11.13
C ALA A 212 -37.08 -5.33 -10.54
N LEU A 213 -36.18 -5.95 -9.80
CA LEU A 213 -34.99 -5.30 -9.18
C LEU A 213 -34.00 -4.92 -10.28
N ASP A 214 -33.67 -5.86 -11.15
CA ASP A 214 -32.73 -5.64 -12.25
C ASP A 214 -33.18 -4.54 -13.21
N ARG A 215 -34.52 -4.40 -13.43
CA ARG A 215 -35.08 -3.30 -14.24
C ARG A 215 -34.82 -1.93 -13.60
N VAL A 216 -34.80 -1.83 -12.27
CA VAL A 216 -34.59 -0.57 -11.55
C VAL A 216 -33.10 -0.25 -11.41
N THR A 217 -32.29 -1.26 -11.10
CA THR A 217 -30.86 -1.09 -10.79
C THR A 217 -29.96 -1.25 -12.01
N SER A 218 -30.44 -1.83 -13.10
CA SER A 218 -29.65 -2.32 -14.23
C SER A 218 -28.58 -3.35 -13.82
N GLY A 219 -28.80 -4.08 -12.70
CA GLY A 219 -27.86 -4.98 -12.06
C GLY A 219 -26.90 -4.25 -11.10
N TRP A 220 -26.16 -5.03 -10.31
CA TRP A 220 -25.17 -4.52 -9.36
C TRP A 220 -23.95 -3.96 -10.11
N GLN A 221 -23.64 -2.67 -9.92
CA GLN A 221 -22.53 -2.05 -10.62
C GLN A 221 -21.19 -2.33 -9.90
N PRO A 222 -20.05 -2.36 -10.62
CA PRO A 222 -18.74 -2.43 -10.00
C PRO A 222 -18.53 -1.30 -8.99
N SER A 223 -17.89 -1.61 -7.87
CA SER A 223 -17.60 -0.69 -6.75
C SER A 223 -18.79 -0.26 -5.89
N ASP A 224 -20.02 -0.74 -6.16
CA ASP A 224 -21.18 -0.45 -5.32
C ASP A 224 -21.13 -1.26 -4.01
N LEU A 225 -21.43 -0.59 -2.90
CA LEU A 225 -21.77 -1.23 -1.63
C LEU A 225 -23.30 -1.28 -1.49
N VAL A 226 -23.88 -2.47 -1.63
CA VAL A 226 -25.32 -2.67 -1.50
C VAL A 226 -25.66 -3.20 -0.11
N ILE A 227 -26.43 -2.44 0.66
CA ILE A 227 -26.84 -2.82 2.02
C ILE A 227 -28.28 -3.34 1.97
N LEU A 228 -28.48 -4.61 2.38
CA LEU A 228 -29.79 -5.22 2.57
C LEU A 228 -30.11 -5.30 4.07
N ALA A 229 -31.10 -4.53 4.48
CA ALA A 229 -31.56 -4.52 5.87
C ALA A 229 -33.01 -5.02 5.93
N ASP A 230 -33.30 -5.88 6.92
CA ASP A 230 -34.65 -6.41 7.16
C ASP A 230 -34.82 -6.79 8.65
N ARG A 231 -36.08 -6.97 9.07
CA ARG A 231 -36.35 -7.44 10.41
C ARG A 231 -35.96 -8.92 10.57
N PRO A 232 -35.65 -9.38 11.78
CA PRO A 232 -35.34 -10.77 12.02
C PRO A 232 -36.45 -11.71 11.49
N GLY A 233 -36.04 -12.75 10.78
CA GLY A 233 -36.98 -13.75 10.25
C GLY A 233 -37.66 -13.42 8.91
N MET A 234 -37.42 -12.26 8.30
CA MET A 234 -38.08 -11.83 7.06
C MET A 234 -37.42 -12.35 5.77
N GLY A 235 -36.38 -13.17 5.88
CA GLY A 235 -35.80 -13.83 4.70
C GLY A 235 -34.58 -13.13 4.08
N LYS A 236 -33.92 -12.22 4.81
CA LYS A 236 -32.68 -11.55 4.37
C LYS A 236 -31.67 -12.52 3.75
N THR A 237 -31.32 -13.57 4.50
CA THR A 237 -30.34 -14.58 4.05
C THR A 237 -30.83 -15.35 2.83
N ALA A 238 -32.13 -15.72 2.79
CA ALA A 238 -32.73 -16.41 1.65
C ALA A 238 -32.67 -15.57 0.37
N PHE A 239 -32.93 -14.26 0.47
CA PHE A 239 -32.79 -13.34 -0.65
C PHE A 239 -31.35 -13.25 -1.14
N VAL A 240 -30.36 -13.04 -0.23
CA VAL A 240 -28.95 -12.94 -0.59
C VAL A 240 -28.47 -14.22 -1.28
N VAL A 241 -28.76 -15.39 -0.70
CA VAL A 241 -28.37 -16.69 -1.28
C VAL A 241 -29.02 -16.90 -2.66
N SER A 242 -30.30 -16.52 -2.82
CA SER A 242 -30.99 -16.62 -4.12
C SER A 242 -30.36 -15.70 -5.18
N ALA A 243 -30.06 -14.45 -4.84
CA ALA A 243 -29.37 -13.52 -5.74
C ALA A 243 -27.99 -14.04 -6.14
N MET A 244 -27.24 -14.55 -5.18
CA MET A 244 -25.91 -15.16 -5.42
C MET A 244 -26.01 -16.38 -6.32
N ARG A 245 -26.95 -17.31 -6.04
CA ARG A 245 -27.17 -18.48 -6.87
C ARG A 245 -27.49 -18.06 -8.31
N ASN A 246 -28.38 -17.08 -8.51
CA ASN A 246 -28.74 -16.59 -9.82
C ASN A 246 -27.49 -16.01 -10.52
N ALA A 247 -26.74 -15.14 -9.86
CA ALA A 247 -25.51 -14.57 -10.43
C ALA A 247 -24.49 -15.65 -10.83
N ALA A 248 -24.26 -16.65 -9.95
CA ALA A 248 -23.25 -17.69 -10.19
C ALA A 248 -23.70 -18.74 -11.22
N VAL A 249 -24.95 -19.24 -11.11
CA VAL A 249 -25.42 -20.36 -11.93
C VAL A 249 -26.01 -19.89 -13.23
N ASP A 250 -26.93 -18.92 -13.20
CA ASP A 250 -27.66 -18.48 -14.38
C ASP A 250 -26.83 -17.51 -15.23
N PHE A 251 -26.12 -16.58 -14.60
CA PHE A 251 -25.33 -15.56 -15.28
C PHE A 251 -23.82 -15.83 -15.32
N LYS A 252 -23.34 -16.94 -14.72
CA LYS A 252 -21.94 -17.38 -14.75
C LYS A 252 -20.95 -16.32 -14.23
N LYS A 253 -21.37 -15.51 -13.25
CA LYS A 253 -20.50 -14.53 -12.58
C LYS A 253 -19.85 -15.15 -11.35
N PRO A 254 -18.55 -14.92 -11.09
CA PRO A 254 -17.92 -15.39 -9.87
C PRO A 254 -18.50 -14.67 -8.65
N VAL A 255 -18.81 -15.43 -7.60
CA VAL A 255 -19.42 -14.89 -6.37
C VAL A 255 -18.71 -15.51 -5.17
N ALA A 256 -18.44 -14.71 -4.13
CA ALA A 256 -17.93 -15.16 -2.85
C ALA A 256 -18.90 -14.78 -1.73
N ILE A 257 -19.03 -15.63 -0.71
CA ILE A 257 -19.83 -15.37 0.48
C ILE A 257 -18.98 -15.48 1.73
N PHE A 258 -19.14 -14.50 2.63
CA PHE A 258 -18.55 -14.51 3.96
C PHE A 258 -19.69 -14.46 4.97
N SER A 259 -19.91 -15.56 5.69
CA SER A 259 -20.97 -15.67 6.71
C SER A 259 -20.36 -15.58 8.10
N LEU A 260 -20.81 -14.58 8.88
CA LEU A 260 -20.42 -14.40 10.28
C LEU A 260 -21.52 -14.88 11.26
N GLU A 261 -22.70 -15.19 10.75
CA GLU A 261 -23.89 -15.53 11.54
C GLU A 261 -24.20 -17.05 11.52
N MET A 262 -23.89 -17.72 10.41
CA MET A 262 -24.25 -19.14 10.20
C MET A 262 -23.00 -19.99 10.03
N SER A 263 -22.98 -21.17 10.62
CA SER A 263 -21.91 -22.15 10.40
C SER A 263 -21.99 -22.75 8.99
N SER A 264 -20.86 -23.29 8.51
CA SER A 264 -20.76 -23.90 7.17
C SER A 264 -21.66 -25.12 6.95
N LEU A 265 -22.30 -25.66 8.01
CA LEU A 265 -23.16 -26.84 7.98
C LEU A 265 -24.67 -26.51 8.07
N GLN A 266 -25.03 -25.25 8.19
CA GLN A 266 -26.40 -24.74 8.13
C GLN A 266 -26.67 -24.07 6.78
#